data_b7b9bf0369c1b94ee6bd8cd05189d97e
#
_entry.id   b7b9bf0369c1b94ee6bd8cd05189d97e
#
_cell.length_a   1.000
_cell.length_b   1.000
_cell.length_c   1.000
_cell.angle_alpha   90.00
_cell.angle_beta   90.00
_cell.angle_gamma   90.00
#
_symmetry.space_group_name_H-M   'P 1'
#
loop_
_entity.id
_entity.type
_entity.pdbx_description
1 polymer ?
#
loop_
_entity_poly.entity_id
_entity_poly.type
_entity_poly.pdbx_seq_one_letter_code
_entity_poly.pdbx_strand_id
1 'polypeptide(L)'
;VFKRVDSYTGDTKYIYHGNDGTSMPWNDTAQRNYLKSEVREAVTNTIIHVAKKFDVIRFDAAMTLAKKHYQRLWFPKPGTGGDIPSRTEHSMSQEEFDELFPVEFWREVVDKVKEAEPNTLLLAEAFWMMEGYFVRTLGMHRVYNSAFMNMIKNEDNAKYRQTIKNVLEFNPQILKRYVNFMNNPDEETAHAQFGEDDKYFGTCAMMVTLPGLPMFGHGQVEGYKEKYGMEYKKAYWDENPNPELVKRHEREIFPLLHKRYLFSEVDNFQFYDFITPDGHVDENVFAYSNRARGEKAIILYNNKFQETSGWIKNSALKANKTANDDHKEMVTSEIGEALDLKNDNNYFTIFRDHTNNLQYIRNNKQLHDQGMYVSLGAFKYHIFLDFREVEDRDNIYSELAAFLDGRGVPDIKEALQETRLQPVHQASRKIFNTELFNYLFKKKNLEYSADKKEKIINRIDTNYQKFLNEIQDFTSRNGNRKKVVNDVKSLLNSQLNINQLKKG
;
A
#
# COMPACT_ATOMS: atom_id res chain seq x y z
N VAL A 1 31.60 -29.59 11.67
CA VAL A 1 31.48 -30.82 12.48
C VAL A 1 31.94 -30.52 13.88
N PHE A 2 31.11 -30.82 14.89
CA PHE A 2 31.47 -30.77 16.29
C PHE A 2 32.17 -32.08 16.70
N LYS A 3 33.25 -31.97 17.45
CA LYS A 3 33.80 -33.10 18.17
C LYS A 3 33.24 -33.11 19.59
N ARG A 4 32.51 -34.15 19.95
CA ARG A 4 32.04 -34.39 21.32
C ARG A 4 32.81 -35.55 21.94
N VAL A 5 33.32 -35.33 23.12
CA VAL A 5 33.94 -36.38 23.95
C VAL A 5 33.03 -36.58 25.15
N ASP A 6 32.60 -37.84 25.39
CA ASP A 6 31.86 -38.20 26.57
C ASP A 6 32.82 -38.21 27.78
N SER A 7 32.46 -37.47 28.81
CA SER A 7 33.36 -37.30 29.98
C SER A 7 33.45 -38.54 30.88
N TYR A 8 32.51 -39.48 30.74
CA TYR A 8 32.49 -40.70 31.54
C TYR A 8 33.10 -41.89 30.80
N THR A 9 32.79 -42.05 29.52
CA THR A 9 33.21 -43.19 28.72
C THR A 9 34.47 -42.91 27.91
N GLY A 10 34.83 -41.63 27.68
CA GLY A 10 35.90 -41.23 26.77
C GLY A 10 35.54 -41.33 25.29
N ASP A 11 34.32 -41.75 24.98
CA ASP A 11 33.87 -41.93 23.60
C ASP A 11 33.88 -40.63 22.83
N THR A 12 34.45 -40.64 21.64
CA THR A 12 34.48 -39.51 20.73
C THR A 12 33.44 -39.70 19.64
N LYS A 13 32.54 -38.68 19.48
CA LYS A 13 31.55 -38.61 18.38
C LYS A 13 31.73 -37.33 17.61
N TYR A 14 31.46 -37.38 16.31
CA TYR A 14 31.44 -36.22 15.44
C TYR A 14 29.99 -35.95 15.01
N ILE A 15 29.56 -34.70 15.20
CA ILE A 15 28.18 -34.25 14.89
C ILE A 15 28.29 -33.23 13.77
N TYR A 16 27.53 -33.42 12.70
CA TYR A 16 27.48 -32.46 11.61
C TYR A 16 26.73 -31.17 12.02
N HIS A 17 27.21 -30.05 11.53
CA HIS A 17 26.46 -28.80 11.55
C HIS A 17 25.30 -28.89 10.59
N GLY A 18 24.24 -28.11 10.80
CA GLY A 18 23.23 -27.83 9.77
C GLY A 18 23.88 -27.18 8.55
N ASN A 19 23.25 -27.35 7.38
CA ASN A 19 23.74 -26.80 6.12
C ASN A 19 22.60 -26.73 5.13
N ASP A 20 22.57 -25.65 4.33
CA ASP A 20 21.58 -25.43 3.28
C ASP A 20 22.07 -25.75 1.86
N GLY A 21 23.32 -26.25 1.75
CA GLY A 21 23.98 -26.50 0.46
C GLY A 21 24.88 -25.35 0.02
N THR A 22 25.00 -24.28 0.81
CA THR A 22 26.02 -23.25 0.62
C THR A 22 27.37 -23.67 1.18
N SER A 23 28.40 -22.90 0.93
CA SER A 23 29.75 -23.19 1.45
C SER A 23 29.92 -22.98 2.97
N MET A 24 28.92 -22.37 3.63
CA MET A 24 28.96 -22.01 5.04
C MET A 24 28.04 -22.93 5.86
N PRO A 25 28.62 -23.92 6.61
CA PRO A 25 27.84 -24.71 7.55
C PRO A 25 27.43 -23.85 8.76
N TRP A 26 26.22 -24.08 9.29
CA TRP A 26 25.71 -23.37 10.47
C TRP A 26 26.36 -23.93 11.75
N ASN A 27 27.19 -23.15 12.36
CA ASN A 27 28.00 -23.58 13.53
C ASN A 27 27.20 -23.58 14.85
N ASP A 28 26.03 -23.04 14.87
CA ASP A 28 25.06 -22.98 15.98
C ASP A 28 24.05 -24.13 15.99
N THR A 29 24.07 -25.01 14.97
CA THR A 29 23.13 -26.11 14.80
C THR A 29 23.82 -27.48 14.78
N ALA A 30 23.11 -28.51 15.25
CA ALA A 30 23.51 -29.92 15.16
C ALA A 30 22.51 -30.67 14.26
N GLN A 31 22.99 -31.18 13.13
CA GLN A 31 22.17 -31.90 12.18
C GLN A 31 21.60 -33.19 12.75
N ARG A 32 20.33 -33.39 12.67
CA ARG A 32 19.64 -34.62 13.04
C ARG A 32 19.55 -35.57 11.84
N ASN A 33 19.58 -36.88 12.12
CA ASN A 33 19.37 -37.89 11.08
C ASN A 33 17.89 -38.25 10.93
N TYR A 34 17.22 -37.59 9.97
CA TYR A 34 15.79 -37.77 9.69
C TYR A 34 15.45 -39.05 8.89
N LEU A 35 16.44 -39.86 8.48
CA LEU A 35 16.15 -41.21 7.98
C LEU A 35 15.54 -42.08 9.08
N LYS A 36 15.91 -41.82 10.35
CA LYS A 36 15.38 -42.54 11.49
C LYS A 36 13.97 -42.08 11.84
N SER A 37 13.03 -43.03 11.88
CA SER A 37 11.63 -42.75 12.21
C SER A 37 11.47 -42.19 13.63
N GLU A 38 12.23 -42.70 14.59
CA GLU A 38 12.20 -42.20 15.96
C GLU A 38 12.66 -40.74 16.09
N VAL A 39 13.54 -40.25 15.21
CA VAL A 39 13.92 -38.83 15.16
C VAL A 39 12.79 -37.99 14.61
N ARG A 40 12.14 -38.41 13.52
CA ARG A 40 10.97 -37.70 12.95
C ARG A 40 9.84 -37.61 13.95
N GLU A 41 9.55 -38.70 14.66
CA GLU A 41 8.51 -38.75 15.70
C GLU A 41 8.83 -37.81 16.87
N ALA A 42 10.06 -37.85 17.40
CA ALA A 42 10.49 -37.01 18.52
C ALA A 42 10.43 -35.51 18.16
N VAL A 43 10.87 -35.16 16.96
CA VAL A 43 10.79 -33.75 16.48
C VAL A 43 9.33 -33.32 16.30
N THR A 44 8.47 -34.15 15.69
CA THR A 44 7.04 -33.87 15.53
C THR A 44 6.36 -33.66 16.89
N ASN A 45 6.64 -34.54 17.88
CA ASN A 45 6.11 -34.37 19.24
C ASN A 45 6.58 -33.10 19.91
N THR A 46 7.82 -32.68 19.66
CA THR A 46 8.33 -31.38 20.12
C THR A 46 7.55 -30.22 19.48
N ILE A 47 7.31 -30.28 18.17
CA ILE A 47 6.52 -29.26 17.46
C ILE A 47 5.09 -29.19 18.01
N ILE A 48 4.43 -30.32 18.24
CA ILE A 48 3.10 -30.38 18.86
C ILE A 48 3.13 -29.79 20.28
N HIS A 49 4.17 -30.08 21.07
CA HIS A 49 4.34 -29.47 22.38
C HIS A 49 4.45 -27.93 22.32
N VAL A 50 5.14 -27.41 21.31
CA VAL A 50 5.22 -25.96 21.07
C VAL A 50 3.88 -25.40 20.60
N ALA A 51 3.17 -26.10 19.70
CA ALA A 51 1.86 -25.71 19.20
C ALA A 51 0.82 -25.53 20.32
N LYS A 52 0.90 -26.37 21.37
CA LYS A 52 0.06 -26.23 22.59
C LYS A 52 0.29 -24.94 23.38
N LYS A 53 1.35 -24.22 23.11
CA LYS A 53 1.77 -23.03 23.87
C LYS A 53 1.77 -21.75 23.04
N PHE A 54 1.82 -21.84 21.72
CA PHE A 54 1.97 -20.72 20.83
C PHE A 54 1.02 -20.85 19.63
N ASP A 55 0.33 -19.77 19.32
CA ASP A 55 -0.60 -19.71 18.20
C ASP A 55 0.09 -19.65 16.84
N VAL A 56 1.37 -19.27 16.79
CA VAL A 56 2.16 -19.16 15.56
C VAL A 56 3.53 -19.82 15.77
N ILE A 57 3.90 -20.69 14.85
CA ILE A 57 5.22 -21.32 14.81
C ILE A 57 5.91 -20.95 13.49
N ARG A 58 7.09 -20.31 13.57
CA ARG A 58 7.99 -20.12 12.43
C ARG A 58 9.01 -21.27 12.41
N PHE A 59 9.10 -21.93 11.27
CA PHE A 59 10.13 -22.94 11.00
C PHE A 59 11.27 -22.28 10.23
N ASP A 60 12.37 -22.12 10.93
CA ASP A 60 13.62 -21.61 10.40
C ASP A 60 14.20 -22.58 9.38
N ALA A 61 14.71 -22.06 8.25
CA ALA A 61 15.30 -22.81 7.15
C ALA A 61 14.54 -24.11 6.78
N ALA A 62 13.19 -24.05 6.79
CA ALA A 62 12.32 -25.22 6.62
C ALA A 62 12.59 -25.98 5.31
N MET A 63 13.04 -25.28 4.25
CA MET A 63 13.36 -25.87 2.95
C MET A 63 14.44 -26.94 3.03
N THR A 64 15.36 -26.88 3.99
CA THR A 64 16.48 -27.85 4.10
C THR A 64 16.01 -29.25 4.48
N LEU A 65 14.80 -29.36 5.04
CA LEU A 65 14.20 -30.62 5.45
C LEU A 65 13.08 -31.09 4.51
N ALA A 66 12.79 -30.36 3.43
CA ALA A 66 11.95 -30.90 2.35
C ALA A 66 12.64 -32.15 1.77
N LYS A 67 11.92 -33.26 1.62
CA LYS A 67 12.43 -34.62 1.33
C LYS A 67 13.50 -34.63 0.23
N LYS A 68 13.18 -34.05 -0.94
CA LYS A 68 14.11 -34.00 -2.08
C LYS A 68 15.35 -33.17 -1.79
N HIS A 69 15.22 -32.06 -1.05
CA HIS A 69 16.34 -31.21 -0.71
C HIS A 69 17.22 -31.86 0.37
N TYR A 70 16.60 -32.47 1.38
CA TYR A 70 17.29 -33.22 2.42
C TYR A 70 18.13 -34.38 1.84
N GLN A 71 17.56 -35.13 0.85
CA GLN A 71 18.31 -36.16 0.13
C GLN A 71 19.55 -35.58 -0.55
N ARG A 72 19.37 -34.50 -1.31
CA ARG A 72 20.47 -33.84 -2.04
C ARG A 72 21.60 -33.38 -1.12
N LEU A 73 21.27 -32.88 0.07
CA LEU A 73 22.25 -32.41 1.05
C LEU A 73 22.99 -33.54 1.74
N TRP A 74 22.25 -34.54 2.23
CA TRP A 74 22.78 -35.48 3.22
C TRP A 74 22.99 -36.89 2.69
N PHE A 75 22.24 -37.28 1.67
CA PHE A 75 22.25 -38.62 1.06
C PHE A 75 22.12 -38.53 -0.47
N PRO A 76 23.07 -37.85 -1.13
CA PRO A 76 22.94 -37.59 -2.57
C PRO A 76 22.87 -38.86 -3.37
N LYS A 77 22.25 -38.81 -4.55
CA LYS A 77 22.21 -39.96 -5.47
C LYS A 77 23.60 -40.32 -5.92
N PRO A 78 23.91 -41.63 -6.11
CA PRO A 78 25.20 -42.04 -6.61
C PRO A 78 25.62 -41.32 -7.89
N GLY A 79 26.84 -40.80 -7.93
CA GLY A 79 27.38 -40.08 -9.08
C GLY A 79 26.94 -38.62 -9.26
N THR A 80 26.10 -38.06 -8.39
CA THR A 80 25.65 -36.64 -8.51
C THR A 80 26.59 -35.64 -7.77
N GLY A 81 27.56 -36.12 -7.02
CA GLY A 81 28.50 -35.29 -6.25
C GLY A 81 27.95 -34.71 -4.95
N GLY A 82 26.68 -34.41 -4.85
CA GLY A 82 26.02 -33.79 -3.68
C GLY A 82 26.47 -32.36 -3.37
N ASP A 83 25.63 -31.59 -2.67
CA ASP A 83 25.92 -30.20 -2.30
C ASP A 83 26.86 -30.06 -1.13
N ILE A 84 26.98 -31.12 -0.29
CA ILE A 84 27.95 -31.23 0.79
C ILE A 84 28.97 -32.30 0.41
N PRO A 85 30.22 -31.92 0.02
CA PRO A 85 31.20 -32.88 -0.52
C PRO A 85 31.50 -34.05 0.39
N SER A 86 31.56 -33.83 1.69
CA SER A 86 31.84 -34.89 2.69
C SER A 86 30.67 -35.91 2.81
N ARG A 87 29.54 -35.67 2.16
CA ARG A 87 28.41 -36.58 2.16
C ARG A 87 28.33 -37.47 0.93
N THR A 88 29.18 -37.28 -0.07
CA THR A 88 29.22 -38.11 -1.28
C THR A 88 29.45 -39.58 -1.00
N GLU A 89 30.26 -39.90 0.04
CA GLU A 89 30.50 -41.27 0.50
C GLU A 89 29.27 -41.95 1.12
N HIS A 90 28.24 -41.13 1.46
CA HIS A 90 26.97 -41.58 2.00
C HIS A 90 25.85 -41.52 0.95
N SER A 91 26.21 -41.61 -0.33
CA SER A 91 25.23 -41.65 -1.44
C SER A 91 24.25 -42.80 -1.26
N MET A 92 23.02 -42.55 -1.65
CA MET A 92 21.92 -43.52 -1.51
C MET A 92 21.04 -43.48 -2.78
N SER A 93 20.61 -44.65 -3.23
CA SER A 93 19.67 -44.74 -4.35
C SER A 93 18.30 -44.08 -3.96
N GLN A 94 17.48 -43.78 -4.94
CA GLN A 94 16.16 -43.23 -4.66
C GLN A 94 15.28 -44.22 -3.89
N GLU A 95 15.35 -45.50 -4.28
CA GLU A 95 14.59 -46.58 -3.66
C GLU A 95 14.97 -46.78 -2.20
N GLU A 96 16.25 -46.85 -1.89
CA GLU A 96 16.74 -46.95 -0.50
C GLU A 96 16.35 -45.76 0.33
N PHE A 97 16.46 -44.54 -0.25
CA PHE A 97 16.06 -43.30 0.44
C PHE A 97 14.57 -43.26 0.71
N ASP A 98 13.73 -43.67 -0.27
CA ASP A 98 12.28 -43.66 -0.14
C ASP A 98 11.78 -44.71 0.86
N GLU A 99 12.50 -45.87 1.02
CA GLU A 99 12.19 -46.84 2.04
C GLU A 99 12.44 -46.26 3.47
N LEU A 100 13.55 -45.54 3.68
CA LEU A 100 13.91 -45.00 4.98
C LEU A 100 13.18 -43.65 5.28
N PHE A 101 12.80 -42.92 4.26
CA PHE A 101 12.11 -41.63 4.36
C PHE A 101 10.84 -41.64 3.48
N PRO A 102 9.83 -42.45 3.83
CA PRO A 102 8.71 -42.75 2.92
C PRO A 102 7.78 -41.58 2.65
N VAL A 103 7.55 -40.71 3.64
CA VAL A 103 6.60 -39.59 3.57
C VAL A 103 7.35 -38.26 3.71
N GLU A 104 6.86 -37.23 3.03
CA GLU A 104 7.36 -35.87 3.17
C GLU A 104 7.16 -35.39 4.64
N PHE A 105 8.27 -35.10 5.33
CA PHE A 105 8.25 -34.77 6.76
C PHE A 105 7.33 -33.61 7.10
N TRP A 106 7.43 -32.50 6.35
CA TRP A 106 6.59 -31.33 6.60
C TRP A 106 5.11 -31.60 6.38
N ARG A 107 4.74 -32.48 5.45
CA ARG A 107 3.36 -32.90 5.27
C ARG A 107 2.85 -33.63 6.50
N GLU A 108 3.65 -34.56 7.02
CA GLU A 108 3.31 -35.32 8.23
C GLU A 108 3.17 -34.39 9.44
N VAL A 109 4.09 -33.40 9.61
CA VAL A 109 4.01 -32.40 10.67
C VAL A 109 2.75 -31.57 10.57
N VAL A 110 2.42 -31.05 9.38
CA VAL A 110 1.20 -30.25 9.15
C VAL A 110 -0.05 -31.02 9.53
N ASP A 111 -0.14 -32.29 9.11
CA ASP A 111 -1.32 -33.12 9.39
C ASP A 111 -1.47 -33.41 10.91
N LYS A 112 -0.38 -33.77 11.58
CA LYS A 112 -0.38 -34.05 13.02
C LYS A 112 -0.64 -32.79 13.87
N VAL A 113 -0.08 -31.65 13.49
CA VAL A 113 -0.34 -30.38 14.20
C VAL A 113 -1.81 -29.97 13.97
N LYS A 114 -2.34 -30.10 12.77
CA LYS A 114 -3.75 -29.79 12.48
C LYS A 114 -4.71 -30.67 13.30
N GLU A 115 -4.36 -31.93 13.53
CA GLU A 115 -5.13 -32.84 14.38
C GLU A 115 -5.07 -32.45 15.86
N ALA A 116 -3.88 -32.09 16.37
CA ALA A 116 -3.65 -31.80 17.78
C ALA A 116 -4.04 -30.38 18.18
N GLU A 117 -3.70 -29.38 17.34
CA GLU A 117 -3.88 -27.94 17.60
C GLU A 117 -4.28 -27.22 16.30
N PRO A 118 -5.55 -27.34 15.88
CA PRO A 118 -6.02 -26.89 14.57
C PRO A 118 -5.94 -25.37 14.35
N ASN A 119 -5.80 -24.58 15.40
CA ASN A 119 -5.71 -23.12 15.34
C ASN A 119 -4.28 -22.60 15.22
N THR A 120 -3.27 -23.46 15.36
CA THR A 120 -1.87 -23.03 15.25
C THR A 120 -1.52 -22.69 13.80
N LEU A 121 -1.01 -21.48 13.58
CA LEU A 121 -0.51 -21.04 12.28
C LEU A 121 0.93 -21.51 12.08
N LEU A 122 1.17 -22.24 11.00
CA LEU A 122 2.49 -22.74 10.62
C LEU A 122 3.07 -21.86 9.51
N LEU A 123 4.23 -21.24 9.76
CA LEU A 123 4.93 -20.35 8.87
C LEU A 123 6.30 -20.95 8.53
N ALA A 124 6.54 -21.18 7.23
CA ALA A 124 7.80 -21.73 6.75
C ALA A 124 8.71 -20.62 6.23
N GLU A 125 9.95 -20.63 6.65
CA GLU A 125 11.00 -19.97 5.92
C GLU A 125 11.48 -20.91 4.80
N ALA A 126 11.15 -20.55 3.57
CA ALA A 126 11.51 -21.32 2.38
C ALA A 126 11.86 -20.37 1.24
N PHE A 127 12.93 -20.69 0.52
CA PHE A 127 13.48 -19.93 -0.60
C PHE A 127 13.59 -20.81 -1.85
N TRP A 128 14.24 -20.30 -2.89
CA TRP A 128 14.62 -21.03 -4.11
C TRP A 128 13.42 -21.63 -4.86
N MET A 129 12.34 -20.84 -4.99
CA MET A 129 11.09 -21.24 -5.67
C MET A 129 10.37 -22.43 -5.01
N MET A 130 10.67 -22.72 -3.76
CA MET A 130 9.97 -23.72 -2.96
C MET A 130 8.72 -23.18 -2.25
N GLU A 131 8.51 -21.87 -2.27
CA GLU A 131 7.42 -21.18 -1.56
C GLU A 131 6.05 -21.77 -1.96
N GLY A 132 5.82 -21.93 -3.25
CA GLY A 132 4.61 -22.57 -3.78
C GLY A 132 4.45 -24.04 -3.36
N TYR A 133 5.53 -24.78 -3.26
CA TYR A 133 5.52 -26.15 -2.80
C TYR A 133 5.10 -26.27 -1.33
N PHE A 134 5.67 -25.41 -0.47
CA PHE A 134 5.34 -25.39 0.95
C PHE A 134 3.87 -25.10 1.23
N VAL A 135 3.28 -24.14 0.54
CA VAL A 135 1.88 -23.76 0.80
C VAL A 135 0.86 -24.64 0.08
N ARG A 136 1.18 -25.17 -1.10
CA ARG A 136 0.22 -25.97 -1.90
C ARG A 136 0.31 -27.45 -1.63
N THR A 137 1.53 -28.01 -1.58
CA THR A 137 1.75 -29.44 -1.47
C THR A 137 1.93 -29.87 -0.03
N LEU A 138 2.73 -29.14 0.73
CA LEU A 138 3.01 -29.47 2.13
C LEU A 138 1.95 -28.95 3.10
N GLY A 139 1.14 -27.98 2.70
CA GLY A 139 0.00 -27.49 3.47
C GLY A 139 0.36 -26.43 4.52
N MET A 140 1.58 -25.88 4.50
CA MET A 140 1.94 -24.77 5.38
C MET A 140 0.99 -23.59 5.21
N HIS A 141 0.63 -22.93 6.30
CA HIS A 141 -0.32 -21.81 6.26
C HIS A 141 0.28 -20.56 5.64
N ARG A 142 1.58 -20.31 5.90
CA ARG A 142 2.32 -19.12 5.44
C ARG A 142 3.73 -19.50 4.99
N VAL A 143 4.28 -18.68 4.10
CA VAL A 143 5.67 -18.81 3.63
C VAL A 143 6.27 -17.41 3.43
N TYR A 144 7.55 -17.26 3.65
CA TYR A 144 8.27 -16.00 3.42
C TYR A 144 8.21 -15.57 1.94
N ASN A 145 8.03 -14.27 1.72
CA ASN A 145 8.10 -13.63 0.41
C ASN A 145 9.41 -12.86 0.25
N SER A 146 10.51 -13.57 0.12
CA SER A 146 11.83 -12.97 -0.07
C SER A 146 11.94 -12.20 -1.39
N ALA A 147 11.14 -12.56 -2.41
CA ALA A 147 11.06 -11.84 -3.65
C ALA A 147 10.58 -10.39 -3.44
N PHE A 148 9.60 -10.17 -2.55
CA PHE A 148 9.13 -8.83 -2.18
C PHE A 148 10.31 -7.97 -1.70
N MET A 149 11.00 -8.39 -0.66
CA MET A 149 12.09 -7.63 -0.07
C MET A 149 13.23 -7.36 -1.08
N ASN A 150 13.75 -8.42 -1.70
CA ASN A 150 14.93 -8.32 -2.55
C ASN A 150 14.68 -7.52 -3.84
N MET A 151 13.56 -7.77 -4.53
CA MET A 151 13.27 -7.10 -5.79
C MET A 151 12.89 -5.63 -5.57
N ILE A 152 12.13 -5.30 -4.50
CA ILE A 152 11.78 -3.91 -4.20
C ILE A 152 13.01 -3.11 -3.76
N LYS A 153 13.86 -3.69 -2.92
CA LYS A 153 15.14 -3.09 -2.50
C LYS A 153 16.01 -2.72 -3.70
N ASN A 154 16.15 -3.65 -4.63
CA ASN A 154 17.02 -3.51 -5.81
C ASN A 154 16.36 -2.73 -6.96
N GLU A 155 15.09 -2.32 -6.83
CA GLU A 155 14.30 -1.70 -7.88
C GLU A 155 14.15 -2.60 -9.14
N ASP A 156 14.17 -3.92 -8.95
CA ASP A 156 13.84 -4.92 -9.95
C ASP A 156 12.31 -4.98 -10.18
N ASN A 157 11.71 -3.80 -10.42
CA ASN A 157 10.26 -3.58 -10.37
C ASN A 157 9.52 -4.42 -11.41
N ALA A 158 9.99 -4.45 -12.66
CA ALA A 158 9.40 -5.25 -13.73
C ALA A 158 9.32 -6.73 -13.37
N LYS A 159 10.39 -7.28 -12.76
CA LYS A 159 10.43 -8.69 -12.33
C LYS A 159 9.43 -8.97 -11.22
N TYR A 160 9.31 -8.07 -10.22
CA TYR A 160 8.37 -8.28 -9.13
C TYR A 160 6.91 -8.11 -9.60
N ARG A 161 6.63 -7.14 -10.48
CA ARG A 161 5.33 -7.00 -11.12
C ARG A 161 4.95 -8.27 -11.89
N GLN A 162 5.89 -8.82 -12.68
CA GLN A 162 5.67 -10.07 -13.40
C GLN A 162 5.43 -11.24 -12.45
N THR A 163 6.14 -11.30 -11.31
CA THR A 163 5.91 -12.32 -10.28
C THR A 163 4.49 -12.24 -9.73
N ILE A 164 3.99 -11.05 -9.42
CA ILE A 164 2.59 -10.85 -8.96
C ILE A 164 1.61 -11.31 -10.05
N LYS A 165 1.79 -10.89 -11.31
CA LYS A 165 0.94 -11.28 -12.44
C LYS A 165 0.91 -12.80 -12.62
N ASN A 166 2.07 -13.47 -12.62
CA ASN A 166 2.16 -14.92 -12.74
C ASN A 166 1.41 -15.64 -11.61
N VAL A 167 1.48 -15.12 -10.39
CA VAL A 167 0.75 -15.68 -9.25
C VAL A 167 -0.76 -15.48 -9.41
N LEU A 168 -1.20 -14.30 -9.88
CA LEU A 168 -2.61 -14.01 -10.15
C LEU A 168 -3.19 -14.93 -11.23
N GLU A 169 -2.45 -15.16 -12.31
CA GLU A 169 -2.84 -16.04 -13.40
C GLU A 169 -2.82 -17.53 -12.99
N PHE A 170 -1.85 -17.91 -12.15
CA PHE A 170 -1.72 -19.29 -11.72
C PHE A 170 -2.71 -19.66 -10.61
N ASN A 171 -2.67 -18.96 -9.47
CA ASN A 171 -3.56 -19.13 -8.32
C ASN A 171 -3.46 -17.93 -7.37
N PRO A 172 -4.42 -16.99 -7.39
CA PRO A 172 -4.40 -15.80 -6.54
C PRO A 172 -4.30 -16.11 -5.04
N GLN A 173 -4.79 -17.26 -4.59
CA GLN A 173 -4.76 -17.66 -3.19
C GLN A 173 -3.34 -17.82 -2.63
N ILE A 174 -2.33 -17.91 -3.49
CA ILE A 174 -0.92 -17.95 -3.07
C ILE A 174 -0.49 -16.60 -2.49
N LEU A 175 -0.94 -15.47 -3.06
CA LEU A 175 -0.61 -14.13 -2.52
C LEU A 175 -1.02 -14.00 -1.05
N LYS A 176 -2.18 -14.54 -0.70
CA LYS A 176 -2.68 -14.52 0.68
C LYS A 176 -1.83 -15.37 1.64
N ARG A 177 -1.05 -16.31 1.12
CA ARG A 177 -0.17 -17.18 1.89
C ARG A 177 1.21 -16.58 2.15
N TYR A 178 1.57 -15.50 1.46
CA TYR A 178 2.87 -14.85 1.62
C TYR A 178 2.96 -14.09 2.94
N VAL A 179 4.18 -14.07 3.51
CA VAL A 179 4.59 -13.16 4.58
C VAL A 179 5.50 -12.12 3.94
N ASN A 180 5.01 -10.88 3.85
CA ASN A 180 5.76 -9.77 3.29
C ASN A 180 6.58 -9.09 4.39
N PHE A 181 7.86 -8.84 4.16
CA PHE A 181 8.76 -8.23 5.14
C PHE A 181 9.83 -7.38 4.45
N MET A 182 10.35 -6.40 5.18
CA MET A 182 11.44 -5.54 4.72
C MET A 182 12.80 -6.00 5.28
N ASN A 183 12.80 -6.71 6.40
CA ASN A 183 13.94 -7.38 6.98
C ASN A 183 13.49 -8.55 7.85
N ASN A 184 14.42 -9.42 8.20
CA ASN A 184 14.26 -10.53 9.11
C ASN A 184 15.59 -10.72 9.89
N PRO A 185 15.74 -11.71 10.79
CA PRO A 185 16.99 -11.90 11.55
C PRO A 185 18.23 -12.15 10.70
N ASP A 186 18.09 -12.67 9.48
CA ASP A 186 19.21 -13.04 8.61
C ASP A 186 19.62 -11.92 7.65
N GLU A 187 18.72 -10.98 7.39
CA GLU A 187 18.93 -9.87 6.45
C GLU A 187 19.46 -8.62 7.16
N GLU A 188 19.97 -7.68 6.38
CA GLU A 188 20.29 -6.35 6.89
C GLU A 188 19.05 -5.65 7.43
N THR A 189 19.24 -4.67 8.33
CA THR A 189 18.11 -3.91 8.90
C THR A 189 17.29 -3.22 7.82
N ALA A 190 16.01 -3.00 8.07
CA ALA A 190 15.15 -2.29 7.12
C ALA A 190 15.69 -0.89 6.79
N HIS A 191 16.29 -0.22 7.78
CA HIS A 191 16.98 1.06 7.60
C HIS A 191 18.14 0.94 6.60
N ALA A 192 19.01 -0.06 6.74
CA ALA A 192 20.15 -0.26 5.84
C ALA A 192 19.71 -0.60 4.41
N GLN A 193 18.58 -1.29 4.25
CA GLN A 193 18.07 -1.74 2.95
C GLN A 193 17.27 -0.69 2.20
N PHE A 194 16.51 0.16 2.89
CA PHE A 194 15.52 1.08 2.30
C PHE A 194 15.68 2.55 2.71
N GLY A 195 16.59 2.86 3.64
CA GLY A 195 16.71 4.20 4.23
C GLY A 195 15.61 4.50 5.25
N GLU A 196 15.31 5.79 5.44
CA GLU A 196 14.29 6.28 6.41
C GLU A 196 13.23 7.18 5.72
N ASP A 197 13.38 7.43 4.42
CA ASP A 197 12.58 8.35 3.63
C ASP A 197 11.41 7.68 2.90
N ASP A 198 10.97 8.30 1.80
CA ASP A 198 9.81 7.87 1.04
C ASP A 198 9.94 6.47 0.43
N LYS A 199 11.15 6.02 0.04
CA LYS A 199 11.39 4.64 -0.41
C LYS A 199 11.04 3.63 0.69
N TYR A 200 11.46 3.91 1.92
CA TYR A 200 11.14 3.07 3.08
C TYR A 200 9.63 3.03 3.32
N PHE A 201 8.98 4.21 3.41
CA PHE A 201 7.55 4.28 3.72
C PHE A 201 6.66 3.78 2.59
N GLY A 202 7.04 4.00 1.32
CA GLY A 202 6.34 3.42 0.18
C GLY A 202 6.42 1.89 0.16
N THR A 203 7.59 1.33 0.46
CA THR A 203 7.77 -0.13 0.60
C THR A 203 7.00 -0.67 1.81
N CYS A 204 7.04 0.03 2.96
CA CYS A 204 6.30 -0.36 4.16
C CYS A 204 4.78 -0.30 3.92
N ALA A 205 4.28 0.74 3.27
CA ALA A 205 2.87 0.85 2.87
C ALA A 205 2.46 -0.31 1.96
N MET A 206 3.29 -0.65 0.96
CA MET A 206 3.06 -1.80 0.09
C MET A 206 3.08 -3.11 0.88
N MET A 207 4.02 -3.30 1.81
CA MET A 207 4.11 -4.46 2.70
C MET A 207 2.81 -4.70 3.48
N VAL A 208 2.22 -3.63 4.03
CA VAL A 208 1.03 -3.73 4.87
C VAL A 208 -0.29 -3.71 4.10
N THR A 209 -0.30 -3.37 2.81
CA THR A 209 -1.51 -3.29 1.98
C THR A 209 -1.60 -4.35 0.89
N LEU A 210 -0.53 -5.08 0.58
CA LEU A 210 -0.61 -6.28 -0.25
C LEU A 210 -1.33 -7.42 0.50
N PRO A 211 -1.97 -8.37 -0.22
CA PRO A 211 -2.49 -9.60 0.38
C PRO A 211 -1.40 -10.38 1.12
N GLY A 212 -1.80 -11.14 2.12
CA GLY A 212 -0.89 -11.94 2.94
C GLY A 212 -0.70 -11.37 4.34
N LEU A 213 0.41 -11.67 4.98
CA LEU A 213 0.73 -11.26 6.34
C LEU A 213 1.94 -10.31 6.33
N PRO A 214 1.82 -9.06 6.78
CA PRO A 214 2.98 -8.21 7.00
C PRO A 214 3.75 -8.67 8.24
N MET A 215 5.08 -8.68 8.15
CA MET A 215 5.98 -8.98 9.26
C MET A 215 6.99 -7.85 9.42
N PHE A 216 7.04 -7.26 10.61
CA PHE A 216 8.02 -6.26 10.98
C PHE A 216 9.22 -6.95 11.63
N GLY A 217 10.41 -6.65 11.16
CA GLY A 217 11.63 -7.10 11.79
C GLY A 217 11.95 -6.31 13.06
N HIS A 218 12.81 -6.87 13.90
CA HIS A 218 13.29 -6.19 15.11
C HIS A 218 13.89 -4.83 14.77
N GLY A 219 13.51 -3.81 15.52
CA GLY A 219 14.03 -2.45 15.38
C GLY A 219 13.57 -1.70 14.10
N GLN A 220 12.71 -2.30 13.28
CA GLN A 220 12.25 -1.68 12.04
C GLN A 220 11.47 -0.38 12.30
N VAL A 221 10.58 -0.37 13.27
CA VAL A 221 9.76 0.79 13.63
C VAL A 221 10.60 1.85 14.34
N GLU A 222 11.49 1.42 15.20
CA GLU A 222 12.37 2.27 15.98
C GLU A 222 13.52 2.86 15.14
N GLY A 223 13.84 2.25 13.99
CA GLY A 223 14.94 2.68 13.14
C GLY A 223 16.31 2.23 13.64
N TYR A 224 16.38 1.08 14.33
CA TYR A 224 17.65 0.54 14.81
C TYR A 224 18.53 0.09 13.65
N LYS A 225 19.83 0.33 13.80
CA LYS A 225 20.85 0.11 12.76
C LYS A 225 21.69 -1.11 13.00
N GLU A 226 21.77 -1.57 14.25
CA GLU A 226 22.48 -2.81 14.56
C GLU A 226 21.71 -4.00 13.97
N LYS A 227 22.42 -4.80 13.17
CA LYS A 227 21.93 -6.11 12.75
C LYS A 227 22.03 -7.06 13.94
N TYR A 228 20.89 -7.34 14.56
CA TYR A 228 20.79 -8.24 15.69
C TYR A 228 20.33 -9.62 15.24
N GLY A 229 21.29 -10.53 15.07
CA GLY A 229 21.04 -11.91 14.69
C GLY A 229 20.80 -12.83 15.90
N MET A 230 20.42 -14.08 15.62
CA MET A 230 20.13 -15.08 16.65
C MET A 230 21.37 -15.54 17.44
N GLU A 231 22.57 -15.31 16.93
CA GLU A 231 23.85 -15.66 17.59
C GLU A 231 24.18 -14.77 18.78
N TYR A 232 23.55 -13.62 18.89
CA TYR A 232 23.87 -12.63 19.93
C TYR A 232 23.03 -12.85 21.19
N LYS A 233 23.68 -12.80 22.33
CA LYS A 233 23.00 -12.84 23.63
C LYS A 233 22.35 -11.52 24.00
N LYS A 234 22.84 -10.41 23.47
CA LYS A 234 22.38 -9.04 23.69
C LYS A 234 22.86 -8.16 22.55
N ALA A 235 22.21 -7.01 22.37
CA ALA A 235 22.69 -5.95 21.50
C ALA A 235 24.08 -5.45 21.96
N TYR A 236 24.92 -5.07 21.01
CA TYR A 236 26.22 -4.44 21.27
C TYR A 236 26.10 -2.93 21.33
N TRP A 237 25.12 -2.37 20.63
CA TRP A 237 24.87 -0.93 20.58
C TRP A 237 23.72 -0.56 21.52
N ASP A 238 23.86 0.58 22.18
CA ASP A 238 22.79 1.18 22.98
C ASP A 238 22.09 2.23 22.12
N GLU A 239 21.13 1.77 21.31
CA GLU A 239 20.41 2.60 20.36
C GLU A 239 19.12 3.14 20.97
N ASN A 240 18.81 4.40 20.67
CA ASN A 240 17.53 5.00 21.00
C ASN A 240 16.62 5.02 19.76
N PRO A 241 15.29 4.84 19.93
CA PRO A 241 14.36 4.97 18.85
C PRO A 241 14.45 6.33 18.14
N ASN A 242 14.36 6.34 16.82
CA ASN A 242 14.21 7.56 16.03
C ASN A 242 12.76 8.08 16.16
N PRO A 243 12.50 9.18 16.90
CA PRO A 243 11.14 9.62 17.19
C PRO A 243 10.39 10.09 15.95
N GLU A 244 11.06 10.59 14.93
CA GLU A 244 10.40 11.04 13.70
C GLU A 244 9.97 9.84 12.85
N LEU A 245 10.78 8.78 12.80
CA LEU A 245 10.41 7.54 12.13
C LEU A 245 9.21 6.88 12.80
N VAL A 246 9.23 6.78 14.14
CA VAL A 246 8.12 6.23 14.94
C VAL A 246 6.83 7.01 14.69
N LYS A 247 6.85 8.34 14.81
CA LYS A 247 5.68 9.19 14.53
C LYS A 247 5.14 9.02 13.12
N ARG A 248 6.03 8.84 12.15
CA ARG A 248 5.60 8.61 10.76
C ARG A 248 4.93 7.24 10.61
N HIS A 249 5.42 6.19 11.29
CA HIS A 249 4.72 4.89 11.36
C HIS A 249 3.34 5.00 12.00
N GLU A 250 3.24 5.72 13.13
CA GLU A 250 1.97 5.94 13.82
C GLU A 250 0.94 6.66 12.92
N ARG A 251 1.38 7.61 12.11
CA ARG A 251 0.52 8.38 11.22
C ARG A 251 0.18 7.64 9.92
N GLU A 252 1.14 6.97 9.27
CA GLU A 252 0.98 6.48 7.90
C GLU A 252 0.80 4.96 7.80
N ILE A 253 1.36 4.18 8.74
CA ILE A 253 1.40 2.72 8.64
C ILE A 253 0.43 2.03 9.60
N PHE A 254 0.43 2.41 10.88
CA PHE A 254 -0.40 1.74 11.88
C PHE A 254 -1.90 1.83 11.61
N PRO A 255 -2.46 2.94 11.09
CA PRO A 255 -3.86 2.97 10.69
C PRO A 255 -4.23 1.94 9.61
N LEU A 256 -3.28 1.62 8.70
CA LEU A 256 -3.48 0.59 7.68
C LEU A 256 -3.47 -0.82 8.27
N LEU A 257 -2.64 -1.06 9.28
CA LEU A 257 -2.64 -2.34 10.02
C LEU A 257 -3.98 -2.60 10.72
N HIS A 258 -4.63 -1.56 11.25
CA HIS A 258 -5.98 -1.67 11.83
C HIS A 258 -7.05 -2.00 10.77
N LYS A 259 -6.75 -1.78 9.48
CA LYS A 259 -7.63 -2.12 8.34
C LYS A 259 -7.17 -3.39 7.59
N ARG A 260 -6.40 -4.30 8.23
CA ARG A 260 -5.90 -5.52 7.56
C ARG A 260 -6.99 -6.36 6.90
N TYR A 261 -8.22 -6.37 7.43
CA TYR A 261 -9.37 -7.03 6.81
C TYR A 261 -9.66 -6.52 5.38
N LEU A 262 -9.30 -5.27 5.07
CA LEU A 262 -9.45 -4.69 3.72
C LEU A 262 -8.38 -5.19 2.74
N PHE A 263 -7.20 -5.56 3.25
CA PHE A 263 -6.03 -5.86 2.43
C PHE A 263 -5.61 -7.33 2.42
N SER A 264 -6.02 -8.13 3.43
CA SER A 264 -5.49 -9.48 3.63
C SER A 264 -5.94 -10.51 2.58
N GLU A 265 -7.10 -10.29 1.97
CA GLU A 265 -7.75 -11.24 1.07
C GLU A 265 -7.48 -10.90 -0.41
N VAL A 266 -7.72 -11.90 -1.29
CA VAL A 266 -7.40 -11.79 -2.72
C VAL A 266 -8.64 -11.77 -3.61
N ASP A 267 -9.82 -12.02 -3.08
CA ASP A 267 -11.03 -12.19 -3.89
C ASP A 267 -11.35 -10.92 -4.69
N ASN A 268 -11.27 -9.75 -4.04
CA ASN A 268 -11.47 -8.44 -4.65
C ASN A 268 -10.17 -7.71 -4.99
N PHE A 269 -9.01 -8.34 -4.74
CA PHE A 269 -7.72 -7.74 -5.08
C PHE A 269 -7.55 -7.68 -6.59
N GLN A 270 -7.20 -6.49 -7.12
CA GLN A 270 -6.89 -6.25 -8.52
C GLN A 270 -5.55 -5.53 -8.64
N PHE A 271 -4.72 -5.97 -9.58
CA PHE A 271 -3.41 -5.38 -9.86
C PHE A 271 -3.44 -4.73 -11.24
N TYR A 272 -2.92 -3.51 -11.38
CA TYR A 272 -3.05 -2.70 -12.60
C TYR A 272 -1.71 -2.44 -13.27
N ASP A 273 -1.74 -2.25 -14.59
CA ASP A 273 -0.68 -1.56 -15.30
C ASP A 273 -0.90 -0.04 -15.21
N PHE A 274 0.21 0.68 -15.02
CA PHE A 274 0.23 2.14 -15.03
C PHE A 274 0.68 2.60 -16.40
N ILE A 275 -0.23 3.22 -17.15
CA ILE A 275 -0.01 3.60 -18.55
C ILE A 275 0.35 5.08 -18.61
N THR A 276 1.55 5.38 -19.08
CA THR A 276 2.05 6.75 -19.27
C THR A 276 1.35 7.44 -20.46
N PRO A 277 1.41 8.79 -20.57
CA PRO A 277 0.75 9.52 -21.67
C PRO A 277 1.20 9.12 -23.07
N ASP A 278 2.39 8.55 -23.22
CA ASP A 278 2.93 8.01 -24.49
C ASP A 278 2.49 6.56 -24.76
N GLY A 279 1.64 5.98 -23.89
CA GLY A 279 1.03 4.67 -24.07
C GLY A 279 1.87 3.48 -23.61
N HIS A 280 2.98 3.71 -22.91
CA HIS A 280 3.83 2.66 -22.37
C HIS A 280 3.45 2.31 -20.92
N VAL A 281 3.73 1.07 -20.51
CA VAL A 281 3.63 0.66 -19.11
C VAL A 281 4.84 1.18 -18.35
N ASP A 282 4.62 1.95 -17.28
CA ASP A 282 5.67 2.28 -16.32
C ASP A 282 5.82 1.14 -15.30
N GLU A 283 6.82 0.32 -15.50
CA GLU A 283 7.10 -0.85 -14.66
C GLU A 283 7.59 -0.48 -13.26
N ASN A 284 7.89 0.79 -12.98
CA ASN A 284 8.30 1.25 -11.66
C ASN A 284 7.12 1.52 -10.73
N VAL A 285 5.91 1.59 -11.28
CA VAL A 285 4.69 1.86 -10.50
C VAL A 285 3.97 0.55 -10.16
N PHE A 286 3.77 0.34 -8.87
CA PHE A 286 2.88 -0.69 -8.33
C PHE A 286 1.53 -0.06 -8.07
N ALA A 287 0.48 -0.52 -8.76
CA ALA A 287 -0.87 -0.04 -8.62
C ALA A 287 -1.83 -1.21 -8.39
N TYR A 288 -2.65 -1.13 -7.36
CA TYR A 288 -3.62 -2.17 -7.03
C TYR A 288 -4.78 -1.63 -6.20
N SER A 289 -5.88 -2.35 -6.23
CA SER A 289 -7.06 -2.06 -5.42
C SER A 289 -7.51 -3.28 -4.64
N ASN A 290 -8.24 -3.05 -3.57
CA ASN A 290 -8.96 -4.08 -2.85
C ASN A 290 -10.24 -3.51 -2.23
N ARG A 291 -11.18 -4.39 -1.88
CA ARG A 291 -12.41 -4.03 -1.17
C ARG A 291 -12.85 -5.13 -0.21
N ALA A 292 -13.37 -4.71 0.93
CA ALA A 292 -13.94 -5.61 1.92
C ALA A 292 -14.91 -4.85 2.84
N ARG A 293 -15.99 -5.50 3.26
CA ARG A 293 -16.95 -4.95 4.23
C ARG A 293 -17.54 -3.58 3.84
N GLY A 294 -17.67 -3.32 2.53
CA GLY A 294 -18.15 -2.02 2.01
C GLY A 294 -17.08 -0.93 1.91
N GLU A 295 -15.88 -1.16 2.43
CA GLU A 295 -14.75 -0.27 2.24
C GLU A 295 -13.96 -0.62 0.98
N LYS A 296 -13.32 0.39 0.40
CA LYS A 296 -12.56 0.33 -0.85
C LYS A 296 -11.22 1.03 -0.68
N ALA A 297 -10.20 0.54 -1.38
CA ALA A 297 -8.88 1.13 -1.37
C ALA A 297 -8.22 1.06 -2.75
N ILE A 298 -7.46 2.09 -3.09
CA ILE A 298 -6.50 2.08 -4.21
C ILE A 298 -5.14 2.47 -3.66
N ILE A 299 -4.12 1.71 -4.01
CA ILE A 299 -2.74 1.96 -3.62
C ILE A 299 -1.89 2.12 -4.87
N LEU A 300 -1.08 3.18 -4.90
CA LEU A 300 -0.07 3.40 -5.92
C LEU A 300 1.26 3.70 -5.25
N TYR A 301 2.34 3.08 -5.73
CA TYR A 301 3.69 3.35 -5.28
C TYR A 301 4.65 3.38 -6.46
N ASN A 302 5.39 4.47 -6.61
CA ASN A 302 6.47 4.60 -7.57
C ASN A 302 7.79 4.22 -6.90
N ASN A 303 8.30 3.03 -7.16
CA ASN A 303 9.58 2.56 -6.61
C ASN A 303 10.76 2.95 -7.50
N LYS A 304 10.88 4.24 -7.82
CA LYS A 304 11.98 4.81 -8.60
C LYS A 304 12.25 6.25 -8.22
N PHE A 305 13.51 6.67 -8.27
CA PHE A 305 13.91 8.07 -8.11
C PHE A 305 13.66 8.87 -9.40
N GLN A 306 12.40 8.91 -9.82
CA GLN A 306 11.91 9.59 -11.02
C GLN A 306 10.44 9.94 -10.85
N GLU A 307 10.01 11.09 -11.34
CA GLU A 307 8.59 11.45 -11.42
C GLU A 307 7.93 10.73 -12.59
N THR A 308 6.67 10.38 -12.42
CA THR A 308 5.85 9.76 -13.46
C THR A 308 4.39 10.20 -13.34
N SER A 309 3.64 10.13 -14.44
CA SER A 309 2.20 10.34 -14.46
C SER A 309 1.54 9.45 -15.51
N GLY A 310 0.29 9.05 -15.26
CA GLY A 310 -0.41 8.13 -16.16
C GLY A 310 -1.73 7.66 -15.60
N TRP A 311 -2.27 6.64 -16.22
CA TRP A 311 -3.58 6.06 -15.92
C TRP A 311 -3.48 4.64 -15.40
N ILE A 312 -4.37 4.31 -14.47
CA ILE A 312 -4.74 2.94 -14.16
C ILE A 312 -6.18 2.71 -14.63
N LYS A 313 -6.42 1.64 -15.38
CA LYS A 313 -7.78 1.32 -15.89
C LYS A 313 -8.10 -0.16 -15.75
N ASN A 314 -7.45 -0.99 -16.54
CA ASN A 314 -7.73 -2.42 -16.59
C ASN A 314 -6.77 -3.18 -15.68
N SER A 315 -7.32 -4.14 -14.93
CA SER A 315 -6.50 -5.03 -14.11
C SER A 315 -5.72 -6.03 -14.98
N ALA A 316 -4.62 -6.53 -14.42
CA ALA A 316 -3.95 -7.72 -14.95
C ALA A 316 -4.90 -8.92 -14.95
N LEU A 317 -4.61 -9.90 -15.77
CA LEU A 317 -5.32 -11.18 -15.81
C LEU A 317 -5.25 -11.86 -14.43
N LYS A 318 -6.38 -12.37 -14.00
CA LYS A 318 -6.52 -13.10 -12.73
C LYS A 318 -7.35 -14.34 -12.94
N ALA A 319 -6.86 -15.48 -12.43
CA ALA A 319 -7.62 -16.73 -12.43
C ALA A 319 -8.80 -16.63 -11.45
N ASN A 320 -9.99 -16.81 -11.96
CA ASN A 320 -11.20 -16.97 -11.17
C ASN A 320 -11.48 -18.46 -10.93
N LYS A 321 -11.77 -18.85 -9.69
CA LYS A 321 -12.20 -20.22 -9.41
C LYS A 321 -13.63 -20.37 -9.87
N THR A 322 -13.84 -21.18 -10.91
CA THR A 322 -15.17 -21.74 -11.21
C THR A 322 -15.44 -22.94 -10.30
N ALA A 323 -16.71 -23.29 -10.12
CA ALA A 323 -17.13 -24.40 -9.26
C ALA A 323 -16.53 -25.78 -9.66
N ASN A 324 -15.97 -25.90 -10.88
CA ASN A 324 -15.23 -27.04 -11.35
C ASN A 324 -13.75 -26.70 -11.41
N ASP A 325 -12.94 -27.34 -10.57
CA ASP A 325 -11.49 -27.14 -10.42
C ASP A 325 -10.65 -27.30 -11.71
N ASP A 326 -11.23 -27.86 -12.77
CA ASP A 326 -10.54 -28.16 -14.05
C ASP A 326 -10.57 -27.02 -15.08
N HIS A 327 -11.41 -25.98 -14.89
CA HIS A 327 -11.51 -24.85 -15.80
C HIS A 327 -11.28 -23.53 -15.04
N LYS A 328 -10.09 -22.94 -15.21
CA LYS A 328 -9.79 -21.58 -14.74
C LYS A 328 -10.31 -20.59 -15.76
N GLU A 329 -11.26 -19.77 -15.38
CA GLU A 329 -11.65 -18.60 -16.15
C GLU A 329 -10.66 -17.46 -15.84
N MET A 330 -10.08 -16.87 -16.88
CA MET A 330 -9.20 -15.72 -16.77
C MET A 330 -10.01 -14.44 -16.91
N VAL A 331 -10.00 -13.61 -15.90
CA VAL A 331 -10.80 -12.37 -15.85
C VAL A 331 -9.92 -11.14 -15.68
N THR A 332 -10.38 -10.05 -16.27
CA THR A 332 -9.89 -8.67 -15.99
C THR A 332 -11.06 -7.85 -15.51
N SER A 333 -10.81 -6.77 -14.79
CA SER A 333 -11.83 -5.82 -14.35
C SER A 333 -11.37 -4.40 -14.62
N GLU A 334 -12.27 -3.54 -15.06
CA GLU A 334 -12.04 -2.10 -15.05
C GLU A 334 -12.03 -1.58 -13.61
N ILE A 335 -11.32 -0.48 -13.36
CA ILE A 335 -11.19 0.08 -12.00
C ILE A 335 -12.55 0.44 -11.38
N GLY A 336 -13.51 0.92 -12.18
CA GLY A 336 -14.86 1.21 -11.72
C GLY A 336 -15.59 -0.04 -11.23
N GLU A 337 -15.48 -1.16 -11.94
CA GLU A 337 -16.02 -2.46 -11.54
C GLU A 337 -15.31 -3.02 -10.30
N ALA A 338 -13.97 -2.98 -10.31
CA ALA A 338 -13.15 -3.47 -9.22
C ALA A 338 -13.50 -2.80 -7.90
N LEU A 339 -13.85 -1.51 -7.95
CA LEU A 339 -14.31 -0.73 -6.82
C LEU A 339 -15.82 -0.80 -6.58
N ASP A 340 -16.56 -1.56 -7.38
CA ASP A 340 -18.03 -1.66 -7.25
C ASP A 340 -18.71 -0.29 -7.25
N LEU A 341 -18.39 0.52 -8.27
CA LEU A 341 -18.95 1.85 -8.45
C LEU A 341 -20.10 1.80 -9.48
N LYS A 342 -21.12 2.62 -9.28
CA LYS A 342 -22.21 2.77 -10.25
C LYS A 342 -21.65 3.32 -11.56
N ASN A 343 -21.91 2.63 -12.66
CA ASN A 343 -21.52 3.07 -14.01
C ASN A 343 -22.55 4.07 -14.55
N ASP A 344 -22.57 5.29 -14.00
CA ASP A 344 -23.54 6.33 -14.32
C ASP A 344 -22.87 7.70 -14.24
N ASN A 345 -23.16 8.56 -15.22
CA ASN A 345 -22.58 9.90 -15.32
C ASN A 345 -23.07 10.86 -14.22
N ASN A 346 -24.23 10.57 -13.60
CA ASN A 346 -24.78 11.37 -12.52
C ASN A 346 -24.20 11.01 -11.14
N TYR A 347 -23.31 10.02 -11.08
CA TYR A 347 -22.65 9.62 -9.84
C TYR A 347 -21.20 10.07 -9.81
N PHE A 348 -20.79 10.56 -8.66
CA PHE A 348 -19.42 10.95 -8.36
C PHE A 348 -18.92 10.18 -7.15
N THR A 349 -17.66 9.80 -7.19
CA THR A 349 -16.95 9.16 -6.07
C THR A 349 -16.02 10.16 -5.43
N ILE A 350 -16.18 10.33 -4.12
CA ILE A 350 -15.30 11.12 -3.26
C ILE A 350 -14.45 10.14 -2.44
N PHE A 351 -13.15 10.37 -2.36
CA PHE A 351 -12.21 9.56 -1.61
C PHE A 351 -11.10 10.42 -1.03
N ARG A 352 -10.36 9.90 -0.08
CA ARG A 352 -9.30 10.61 0.64
C ARG A 352 -7.97 9.92 0.44
N ASP A 353 -6.93 10.70 0.18
CA ASP A 353 -5.55 10.22 0.24
C ASP A 353 -5.06 10.20 1.69
N HIS A 354 -4.74 9.02 2.18
CA HIS A 354 -4.25 8.80 3.54
C HIS A 354 -2.90 9.48 3.80
N THR A 355 -2.08 9.68 2.76
CA THR A 355 -0.71 10.19 2.91
C THR A 355 -0.66 11.70 3.16
N ASN A 356 -1.55 12.46 2.52
CA ASN A 356 -1.60 13.93 2.59
C ASN A 356 -2.92 14.47 3.16
N ASN A 357 -3.86 13.58 3.46
CA ASN A 357 -5.19 13.87 4.00
C ASN A 357 -6.09 14.73 3.09
N LEU A 358 -5.78 14.82 1.79
CA LEU A 358 -6.62 15.54 0.83
C LEU A 358 -7.76 14.64 0.33
N GLN A 359 -8.91 15.27 0.08
CA GLN A 359 -10.08 14.64 -0.53
C GLN A 359 -10.11 14.96 -2.02
N TYR A 360 -10.53 13.99 -2.81
CA TYR A 360 -10.66 14.05 -4.26
C TYR A 360 -12.08 13.71 -4.67
N ILE A 361 -12.48 14.20 -5.83
CA ILE A 361 -13.76 13.85 -6.48
C ILE A 361 -13.51 13.42 -7.92
N ARG A 362 -14.17 12.35 -8.35
CA ARG A 362 -14.13 11.86 -9.73
C ARG A 362 -15.53 11.44 -10.17
N ASN A 363 -15.82 11.67 -11.44
CA ASN A 363 -17.02 11.15 -12.04
C ASN A 363 -16.93 9.63 -12.22
N ASN A 364 -17.96 8.89 -11.83
CA ASN A 364 -17.95 7.43 -11.88
C ASN A 364 -17.84 6.89 -13.32
N LYS A 365 -18.59 7.49 -14.26
CA LYS A 365 -18.55 7.10 -15.67
C LYS A 365 -17.15 7.28 -16.26
N GLN A 366 -16.45 8.36 -15.91
CA GLN A 366 -15.06 8.56 -16.33
C GLN A 366 -14.12 7.51 -15.74
N LEU A 367 -14.30 7.12 -14.47
CA LEU A 367 -13.51 6.03 -13.86
C LEU A 367 -13.69 4.70 -14.60
N HIS A 368 -14.90 4.38 -15.06
CA HIS A 368 -15.15 3.19 -15.89
C HIS A 368 -14.54 3.33 -17.28
N ASP A 369 -14.80 4.44 -17.99
CA ASP A 369 -14.44 4.57 -19.40
C ASP A 369 -12.96 4.87 -19.63
N GLN A 370 -12.36 5.70 -18.76
CA GLN A 370 -11.01 6.25 -18.94
C GLN A 370 -10.02 5.76 -17.89
N GLY A 371 -10.51 5.26 -16.75
CA GLY A 371 -9.67 4.94 -15.61
C GLY A 371 -9.33 6.15 -14.75
N MET A 372 -8.31 6.03 -13.93
CA MET A 372 -7.88 7.06 -12.99
C MET A 372 -6.50 7.58 -13.34
N TYR A 373 -6.41 8.89 -13.62
CA TYR A 373 -5.12 9.56 -13.82
C TYR A 373 -4.49 9.95 -12.49
N VAL A 374 -3.19 9.66 -12.33
CA VAL A 374 -2.41 9.96 -11.13
C VAL A 374 -1.02 10.44 -11.52
N SER A 375 -0.47 11.39 -10.75
CA SER A 375 0.93 11.80 -10.83
C SER A 375 1.67 11.39 -9.56
N LEU A 376 2.85 10.82 -9.69
CA LEU A 376 3.68 10.31 -8.61
C LEU A 376 5.07 10.91 -8.69
N GLY A 377 5.55 11.55 -7.64
CA GLY A 377 6.94 11.95 -7.50
C GLY A 377 7.87 10.77 -7.25
N ALA A 378 9.16 11.05 -7.13
CA ALA A 378 10.20 10.06 -6.83
C ALA A 378 9.93 9.35 -5.50
N PHE A 379 9.84 8.02 -5.52
CA PHE A 379 9.49 7.17 -4.38
C PHE A 379 8.18 7.53 -3.65
N LYS A 380 7.31 8.34 -4.28
CA LYS A 380 6.03 8.72 -3.68
C LYS A 380 4.97 7.63 -3.85
N TYR A 381 4.03 7.64 -2.93
CA TYR A 381 2.91 6.71 -2.91
C TYR A 381 1.62 7.43 -2.53
N HIS A 382 0.50 6.91 -2.99
CA HIS A 382 -0.84 7.32 -2.61
C HIS A 382 -1.62 6.12 -2.08
N ILE A 383 -2.39 6.35 -1.04
CA ILE A 383 -3.30 5.35 -0.46
C ILE A 383 -4.67 6.00 -0.37
N PHE A 384 -5.49 5.75 -1.37
CA PHE A 384 -6.85 6.29 -1.42
C PHE A 384 -7.80 5.39 -0.65
N LEU A 385 -8.49 5.98 0.30
CA LEU A 385 -9.43 5.34 1.22
C LEU A 385 -10.74 6.16 1.32
N ASP A 386 -11.65 5.70 2.16
CA ASP A 386 -12.88 6.40 2.53
C ASP A 386 -13.75 6.76 1.32
N PHE A 387 -13.87 5.82 0.37
CA PHE A 387 -14.67 5.96 -0.83
C PHE A 387 -16.15 6.09 -0.48
N ARG A 388 -16.80 7.12 -1.02
CA ARG A 388 -18.24 7.32 -0.94
C ARG A 388 -18.79 7.84 -2.26
N GLU A 389 -19.90 7.30 -2.70
CA GLU A 389 -20.61 7.75 -3.88
C GLU A 389 -21.65 8.82 -3.53
N VAL A 390 -21.80 9.80 -4.38
CA VAL A 390 -22.80 10.86 -4.29
C VAL A 390 -23.53 11.00 -5.62
N GLU A 391 -24.84 11.20 -5.57
CA GLU A 391 -25.67 11.47 -6.76
C GLU A 391 -25.70 12.97 -7.04
N ASP A 392 -25.41 13.39 -8.25
CA ASP A 392 -25.40 14.78 -8.69
C ASP A 392 -26.75 15.17 -9.29
N ARG A 393 -27.68 15.63 -8.46
CA ARG A 393 -29.02 16.02 -8.89
C ARG A 393 -29.09 17.44 -9.43
N ASP A 394 -28.19 18.31 -8.95
CA ASP A 394 -28.24 19.75 -9.20
C ASP A 394 -27.00 20.25 -9.96
N ASN A 395 -26.24 19.36 -10.59
CA ASN A 395 -24.96 19.60 -11.28
C ASN A 395 -23.85 20.20 -10.40
N ILE A 396 -24.00 20.16 -9.08
CA ILE A 396 -23.09 20.79 -8.12
C ILE A 396 -21.76 20.06 -8.06
N TYR A 397 -21.81 18.71 -8.07
CA TYR A 397 -20.61 17.88 -8.04
C TYR A 397 -19.89 17.89 -9.39
N SER A 398 -20.63 18.02 -10.50
CA SER A 398 -20.07 18.23 -11.84
C SER A 398 -19.29 19.53 -11.91
N GLU A 399 -19.87 20.63 -11.43
CA GLU A 399 -19.23 21.94 -11.37
C GLU A 399 -17.99 21.92 -10.48
N LEU A 400 -18.09 21.31 -9.29
CA LEU A 400 -16.96 21.16 -8.38
C LEU A 400 -15.85 20.34 -9.01
N ALA A 401 -16.15 19.19 -9.62
CA ALA A 401 -15.16 18.33 -10.27
C ALA A 401 -14.45 19.06 -11.42
N ALA A 402 -15.19 19.83 -12.23
CA ALA A 402 -14.62 20.66 -13.29
C ALA A 402 -13.74 21.78 -12.72
N PHE A 403 -14.17 22.44 -11.64
CA PHE A 403 -13.39 23.49 -10.97
C PHE A 403 -12.09 22.97 -10.36
N LEU A 404 -12.15 21.81 -9.72
CA LEU A 404 -10.97 21.19 -9.10
C LEU A 404 -10.01 20.61 -10.13
N ASP A 405 -10.50 20.22 -11.31
CA ASP A 405 -9.69 19.63 -12.39
C ASP A 405 -8.72 18.56 -11.87
N GLY A 406 -9.27 17.62 -11.11
CA GLY A 406 -8.51 16.52 -10.51
C GLY A 406 -7.71 16.84 -9.26
N ARG A 407 -7.62 18.09 -8.82
CA ARG A 407 -6.87 18.48 -7.63
C ARG A 407 -7.57 18.05 -6.34
N GLY A 408 -6.76 17.69 -5.34
CA GLY A 408 -7.24 17.41 -3.98
C GLY A 408 -7.49 18.68 -3.18
N VAL A 409 -8.44 18.62 -2.25
CA VAL A 409 -8.77 19.69 -1.30
C VAL A 409 -8.86 19.14 0.11
N PRO A 410 -8.65 19.97 1.16
CA PRO A 410 -8.75 19.51 2.54
C PRO A 410 -10.14 18.99 2.91
N ASP A 411 -11.21 19.64 2.41
CA ASP A 411 -12.59 19.21 2.63
C ASP A 411 -13.45 19.52 1.40
N ILE A 412 -14.08 18.48 0.85
CA ILE A 412 -14.97 18.59 -0.32
C ILE A 412 -16.25 19.39 0.01
N LYS A 413 -16.73 19.37 1.26
CA LYS A 413 -17.93 20.14 1.63
C LYS A 413 -17.63 21.63 1.64
N GLU A 414 -16.48 22.02 2.16
CA GLU A 414 -16.02 23.41 2.13
C GLU A 414 -15.80 23.88 0.68
N ALA A 415 -15.10 23.06 -0.13
CA ALA A 415 -14.90 23.36 -1.55
C ALA A 415 -16.22 23.51 -2.32
N LEU A 416 -17.22 22.70 -2.00
CA LEU A 416 -18.56 22.78 -2.58
C LEU A 416 -19.26 24.10 -2.21
N GLN A 417 -19.16 24.53 -0.95
CA GLN A 417 -19.69 25.81 -0.50
C GLN A 417 -18.99 26.98 -1.20
N GLU A 418 -17.66 26.92 -1.32
CA GLU A 418 -16.87 27.95 -2.01
C GLU A 418 -17.26 28.04 -3.49
N THR A 419 -17.44 26.90 -4.18
CA THR A 419 -17.88 26.87 -5.58
C THR A 419 -19.25 27.52 -5.73
N ARG A 420 -20.20 27.24 -4.85
CA ARG A 420 -21.52 27.87 -4.83
C ARG A 420 -21.49 29.38 -4.59
N LEU A 421 -20.54 29.84 -3.76
CA LEU A 421 -20.37 31.27 -3.43
C LEU A 421 -19.55 32.01 -4.48
N GLN A 422 -18.93 31.33 -5.43
CA GLN A 422 -18.08 31.96 -6.44
C GLN A 422 -18.76 33.08 -7.24
N PRO A 423 -20.04 32.95 -7.73
CA PRO A 423 -20.74 34.05 -8.41
C PRO A 423 -20.88 35.28 -7.53
N VAL A 424 -21.21 35.07 -6.23
CA VAL A 424 -21.34 36.17 -5.23
C VAL A 424 -19.97 36.84 -5.00
N HIS A 425 -18.89 36.05 -4.82
CA HIS A 425 -17.55 36.56 -4.65
C HIS A 425 -17.03 37.33 -5.87
N GLN A 426 -17.29 36.82 -7.07
CA GLN A 426 -16.92 37.52 -8.33
C GLN A 426 -17.67 38.86 -8.48
N ALA A 427 -18.95 38.86 -8.18
CA ALA A 427 -19.74 40.07 -8.21
C ALA A 427 -19.27 41.10 -7.16
N SER A 428 -18.97 40.63 -5.94
CA SER A 428 -18.41 41.43 -4.87
C SER A 428 -17.04 42.06 -5.23
N ARG A 429 -16.13 41.29 -5.85
CA ARG A 429 -14.79 41.81 -6.28
C ARG A 429 -14.90 42.91 -7.34
N LYS A 430 -15.98 42.96 -8.14
CA LYS A 430 -16.22 44.04 -9.10
C LYS A 430 -16.61 45.35 -8.42
N ILE A 431 -17.15 45.25 -7.19
CA ILE A 431 -17.48 46.43 -6.35
C ILE A 431 -16.30 46.80 -5.46
N PHE A 432 -15.74 45.80 -4.76
CA PHE A 432 -14.65 45.99 -3.78
C PHE A 432 -13.31 45.63 -4.43
N ASN A 433 -12.73 46.59 -5.17
CA ASN A 433 -11.41 46.39 -5.78
C ASN A 433 -10.51 47.61 -5.58
N THR A 434 -9.21 47.38 -5.64
CA THR A 434 -8.17 48.39 -5.37
C THR A 434 -8.30 49.60 -6.35
N GLU A 435 -8.70 49.37 -7.57
CA GLU A 435 -8.86 50.45 -8.57
C GLU A 435 -9.93 51.43 -8.13
N LEU A 436 -11.11 50.91 -7.74
CA LEU A 436 -12.22 51.75 -7.28
C LEU A 436 -11.90 52.49 -5.98
N PHE A 437 -11.31 51.78 -5.02
CA PHE A 437 -10.88 52.40 -3.75
C PHE A 437 -9.79 53.46 -3.98
N ASN A 438 -8.79 53.20 -4.79
CA ASN A 438 -7.78 54.21 -5.14
C ASN A 438 -8.42 55.41 -5.84
N TYR A 439 -9.42 55.17 -6.67
CA TYR A 439 -10.13 56.26 -7.32
C TYR A 439 -10.95 57.10 -6.32
N LEU A 440 -11.66 56.46 -5.40
CA LEU A 440 -12.45 57.14 -4.40
C LEU A 440 -11.57 57.90 -3.32
N PHE A 441 -10.44 57.34 -2.93
CA PHE A 441 -9.66 57.82 -1.80
C PHE A 441 -8.36 58.55 -2.15
N LYS A 442 -7.69 58.24 -3.28
CA LYS A 442 -6.39 58.86 -3.63
C LYS A 442 -6.52 60.29 -4.21
N LYS A 443 -7.68 60.68 -4.74
CA LYS A 443 -7.87 62.01 -5.31
C LYS A 443 -8.61 62.98 -4.37
N LYS A 444 -8.06 63.22 -3.22
CA LYS A 444 -8.59 64.16 -2.20
C LYS A 444 -8.74 65.61 -2.68
N ASN A 445 -8.16 66.01 -3.84
CA ASN A 445 -8.09 67.39 -4.30
C ASN A 445 -8.55 67.67 -5.75
N LEU A 446 -9.23 66.76 -6.39
CA LEU A 446 -9.73 66.95 -7.75
C LEU A 446 -11.25 67.03 -7.77
N GLU A 447 -11.75 68.18 -8.27
CA GLU A 447 -13.18 68.31 -8.62
C GLU A 447 -13.53 67.30 -9.70
N TYR A 448 -14.42 66.38 -9.36
CA TYR A 448 -14.98 65.49 -10.35
C TYR A 448 -15.97 66.26 -11.23
N SER A 449 -15.79 66.25 -12.57
CA SER A 449 -16.82 66.71 -13.47
C SER A 449 -18.11 65.91 -13.26
N ALA A 450 -19.28 66.51 -13.45
CA ALA A 450 -20.59 65.87 -13.30
C ALA A 450 -20.66 64.55 -14.08
N ASP A 451 -20.15 64.54 -15.31
CA ASP A 451 -20.09 63.36 -16.20
C ASP A 451 -19.26 62.20 -15.60
N LYS A 452 -18.14 62.50 -14.94
CA LYS A 452 -17.31 61.48 -14.28
C LYS A 452 -17.94 60.91 -13.01
N LYS A 453 -18.63 61.73 -12.21
CA LYS A 453 -19.41 61.28 -11.06
C LYS A 453 -20.50 60.33 -11.47
N GLU A 454 -21.26 60.73 -12.50
CA GLU A 454 -22.35 59.89 -13.03
C GLU A 454 -21.88 58.54 -13.56
N LYS A 455 -20.81 58.49 -14.33
CA LYS A 455 -20.20 57.24 -14.80
C LYS A 455 -19.80 56.31 -13.67
N ILE A 456 -19.24 56.77 -12.57
CA ILE A 456 -18.85 55.97 -11.42
C ILE A 456 -20.09 55.43 -10.71
N ILE A 457 -21.08 56.27 -10.46
CA ILE A 457 -22.31 55.90 -9.79
C ILE A 457 -23.06 54.84 -10.61
N ASN A 458 -23.12 55.00 -11.92
CA ASN A 458 -23.76 54.02 -12.81
C ASN A 458 -23.02 52.70 -12.86
N ARG A 459 -21.65 52.70 -12.85
CA ARG A 459 -20.85 51.49 -12.79
C ARG A 459 -21.06 50.76 -11.46
N ILE A 460 -21.07 51.47 -10.34
CA ILE A 460 -21.31 50.89 -9.02
C ILE A 460 -22.74 50.36 -8.92
N ASP A 461 -23.72 51.11 -9.39
CA ASP A 461 -25.11 50.68 -9.43
C ASP A 461 -25.30 49.37 -10.17
N THR A 462 -24.78 49.27 -11.39
CA THR A 462 -24.85 48.04 -12.19
C THR A 462 -24.20 46.85 -11.50
N ASN A 463 -22.99 47.04 -10.95
CA ASN A 463 -22.26 45.97 -10.25
C ASN A 463 -22.94 45.57 -8.94
N TYR A 464 -23.51 46.55 -8.21
CA TYR A 464 -24.19 46.30 -6.94
C TYR A 464 -25.55 45.60 -7.16
N GLN A 465 -26.29 45.94 -8.21
CA GLN A 465 -27.49 45.22 -8.61
C GLN A 465 -27.15 43.74 -8.93
N LYS A 466 -26.06 43.52 -9.69
CA LYS A 466 -25.61 42.17 -10.01
C LYS A 466 -25.25 41.39 -8.74
N PHE A 467 -24.49 41.99 -7.83
CA PHE A 467 -24.13 41.40 -6.55
C PHE A 467 -25.36 40.99 -5.71
N LEU A 468 -26.38 41.88 -5.65
CA LEU A 468 -27.59 41.58 -4.91
C LEU A 468 -28.43 40.47 -5.60
N ASN A 469 -28.37 40.36 -6.93
CA ASN A 469 -28.99 39.25 -7.65
C ASN A 469 -28.34 37.94 -7.27
N GLU A 470 -27.00 37.83 -7.32
CA GLU A 470 -26.26 36.63 -6.96
C GLU A 470 -26.51 36.22 -5.49
N ILE A 471 -26.61 37.20 -4.56
CA ILE A 471 -27.00 36.92 -3.17
C ILE A 471 -28.42 36.37 -3.07
N GLN A 472 -29.36 36.94 -3.83
CA GLN A 472 -30.74 36.49 -3.81
C GLN A 472 -30.87 35.07 -4.36
N ASP A 473 -30.18 34.77 -5.46
CA ASP A 473 -30.17 33.46 -6.09
C ASP A 473 -29.56 32.43 -5.12
N PHE A 474 -28.43 32.79 -4.48
CA PHE A 474 -27.80 31.95 -3.47
C PHE A 474 -28.64 31.69 -2.22
N THR A 475 -29.33 32.73 -1.70
CA THR A 475 -30.09 32.64 -0.45
C THR A 475 -31.56 32.25 -0.64
N SER A 476 -32.05 32.27 -1.87
CA SER A 476 -33.49 32.13 -2.25
C SER A 476 -34.41 33.08 -1.47
N ARG A 477 -33.85 34.22 -0.99
CA ARG A 477 -34.58 35.22 -0.22
C ARG A 477 -34.87 36.48 -1.05
N ASN A 478 -36.12 36.89 -1.11
CA ASN A 478 -36.52 38.12 -1.76
C ASN A 478 -36.37 39.33 -0.81
N GLY A 479 -35.42 40.24 -1.12
CA GLY A 479 -35.26 41.53 -0.44
C GLY A 479 -35.67 42.72 -1.29
N ASN A 480 -35.86 43.89 -0.66
CA ASN A 480 -36.14 45.12 -1.40
C ASN A 480 -34.86 45.71 -2.01
N ARG A 481 -34.41 45.10 -3.13
CA ARG A 481 -33.16 45.46 -3.83
C ARG A 481 -33.14 46.94 -4.25
N LYS A 482 -34.28 47.48 -4.74
CA LYS A 482 -34.36 48.87 -5.15
C LYS A 482 -34.05 49.83 -4.02
N LYS A 483 -34.54 49.53 -2.80
CA LYS A 483 -34.26 50.35 -1.63
C LYS A 483 -32.75 50.33 -1.29
N VAL A 484 -32.16 49.13 -1.20
CA VAL A 484 -30.74 48.97 -0.87
C VAL A 484 -29.84 49.65 -1.90
N VAL A 485 -30.10 49.50 -3.18
CA VAL A 485 -29.38 50.19 -4.26
C VAL A 485 -29.48 51.71 -4.15
N ASN A 486 -30.70 52.22 -3.91
CA ASN A 486 -30.90 53.67 -3.74
C ASN A 486 -30.19 54.23 -2.50
N ASP A 487 -30.19 53.51 -1.40
CA ASP A 487 -29.47 53.88 -0.18
C ASP A 487 -27.94 53.96 -0.44
N VAL A 488 -27.37 52.99 -1.16
CA VAL A 488 -25.94 53.00 -1.55
C VAL A 488 -25.64 54.15 -2.51
N LYS A 489 -26.52 54.43 -3.50
CA LYS A 489 -26.36 55.59 -4.38
C LYS A 489 -26.35 56.93 -3.61
N SER A 490 -27.27 57.07 -2.66
CA SER A 490 -27.36 58.29 -1.82
C SER A 490 -26.07 58.48 -1.00
N LEU A 491 -25.59 57.40 -0.38
CA LEU A 491 -24.33 57.45 0.39
C LEU A 491 -23.11 57.80 -0.48
N LEU A 492 -23.00 57.21 -1.68
CA LEU A 492 -21.90 57.51 -2.61
C LEU A 492 -21.97 58.96 -3.12
N ASN A 493 -23.16 59.47 -3.45
CA ASN A 493 -23.37 60.84 -3.84
C ASN A 493 -22.94 61.81 -2.71
N SER A 494 -23.34 61.53 -1.48
CA SER A 494 -22.95 62.30 -0.33
C SER A 494 -21.43 62.27 -0.14
N GLN A 495 -20.79 61.12 -0.26
CA GLN A 495 -19.34 60.96 -0.14
C GLN A 495 -18.56 61.75 -1.22
N LEU A 496 -19.04 61.67 -2.49
CA LEU A 496 -18.41 62.38 -3.61
C LEU A 496 -18.58 63.88 -3.56
N ASN A 497 -19.57 64.39 -2.77
CA ASN A 497 -19.84 65.81 -2.58
C ASN A 497 -19.25 66.42 -1.31
N ILE A 498 -18.75 65.59 -0.35
CA ILE A 498 -18.13 66.07 0.89
C ILE A 498 -16.98 67.07 0.64
N ASN A 499 -16.24 66.91 -0.45
CA ASN A 499 -15.12 67.78 -0.78
C ASN A 499 -15.56 69.18 -1.32
N GLN A 500 -16.84 69.34 -1.67
CA GLN A 500 -17.41 70.61 -2.09
C GLN A 500 -17.81 71.48 -0.88
N LEU A 501 -18.15 70.83 0.25
CA LEU A 501 -18.55 71.52 1.49
C LEU A 501 -17.40 72.13 2.30
N LYS A 502 -16.14 71.77 1.97
CA LYS A 502 -14.93 72.33 2.64
C LYS A 502 -14.36 73.58 1.97
N LYS A 503 -15.03 74.10 0.92
CA LYS A 503 -14.63 75.31 0.19
C LYS A 503 -15.64 76.46 0.33
N GLY A 504 -16.61 76.36 1.23
CA GLY A 504 -17.54 77.42 1.60
C GLY A 504 -17.26 77.98 2.97
#